data_5f781faa062065e3375177b93498e482
#
_entry.id   5f781faa062065e3375177b93498e482
#
_cell.length_a   1.000
_cell.length_b   1.000
_cell.length_c   1.000
_cell.angle_alpha   90.00
_cell.angle_beta   90.00
_cell.angle_gamma   90.00
#
_symmetry.space_group_name_H-M   'P 1'
#
loop_
_entity.id
_entity.type
_entity.pdbx_description
1 polymer ?
#
loop_
_entity_poly.entity_id
_entity_poly.type
_entity_poly.pdbx_seq_one_letter_code
_entity_poly.pdbx_strand_id
1 'polypeptide(L)'
;WTLELGGTGNWPDIHGLPAREVSKDFKVLQPQAKRTPAEGKLFDGTLTEDAVLIPTQPGTYTLGPVSYSYFDPRSGAYQTVQTESVSVTITPPGAVEPGNRPLFTPPAPTSAAPPAPRTTAYTPQLPAPPAAPAAIPRDPLSGAGTGLVPLSSLALYLGLPASVLWLLPAWLVLAALRSWRTDPLRSRREARARLVQTLAFLRGATNAAARFQALYAWQRDAATLLGIAHAAPIPAMLANLPLSTFDPRPSTQSAWATLWAEADRVLYGPANTLPDDWLVRAAAALEATRVPGWRPSSLFQPRSLLPWFGGSETGTRKPDTGKIVTTAVVLILLAGIRYPVSAIAADAPRTLNYYASPLAAYNAGEFATAEQAWRIALTRTPTDWVARHNLALALAQQGHWPEAAAQWTSAFLLNPRDESVRWHLALGYERAGYTPPGLGEFAQASGPHLVARLASPAEWQWLLMAAGVVLAAGLLLLLLRAYRGTASGWMRRAALAVVGVAFVLMLAAVTSLYFYGDTADSRAAIAWHQVLLRSIPTEADTQQKTSSLPAGSLAVVDKTFLGWVRLAFPNGQTGWVRQEDIVWLYR
;
A
#
# COMPACT_ATOMS: atom_id res chain seq x y z
N TRP A 1 22.87 25.46 29.03
CA TRP A 1 24.00 25.97 28.25
C TRP A 1 23.73 25.76 26.77
N THR A 2 23.39 26.86 26.10
CA THR A 2 23.08 26.88 24.67
C THR A 2 24.30 27.31 23.89
N LEU A 3 24.65 26.57 22.84
CA LEU A 3 25.61 26.98 21.82
C LEU A 3 24.86 27.24 20.51
N GLU A 4 25.22 28.31 19.83
CA GLU A 4 24.68 28.66 18.54
C GLU A 4 25.79 28.86 17.51
N LEU A 5 25.71 28.14 16.39
CA LEU A 5 26.59 28.30 15.22
C LEU A 5 25.76 28.84 14.07
N GLY A 6 26.02 30.08 13.65
CA GLY A 6 25.36 30.68 12.49
C GLY A 6 26.34 30.92 11.35
N GLY A 7 25.87 30.79 10.11
CA GLY A 7 26.69 31.08 8.95
C GLY A 7 26.17 30.49 7.63
N THR A 8 27.04 30.57 6.62
CA THR A 8 26.76 30.04 5.28
C THR A 8 27.61 28.80 5.04
N GLY A 9 26.99 27.65 4.74
CA GLY A 9 27.73 26.41 4.49
C GLY A 9 26.86 25.20 4.21
N ASN A 10 27.47 24.00 4.15
CA ASN A 10 26.78 22.73 3.94
C ASN A 10 26.22 22.20 5.28
N TRP A 11 25.09 22.73 5.71
CA TRP A 11 24.45 22.38 6.97
C TRP A 11 24.06 20.91 7.14
N PRO A 12 23.68 20.14 6.09
CA PRO A 12 23.36 18.73 6.23
C PRO A 12 24.49 17.85 6.76
N ASP A 13 25.73 18.20 6.47
CA ASP A 13 26.91 17.42 6.87
C ASP A 13 27.39 17.74 8.30
N ILE A 14 26.83 18.77 8.95
CA ILE A 14 27.17 19.11 10.34
C ILE A 14 26.27 18.27 11.27
N HIS A 15 26.80 17.20 11.85
CA HIS A 15 26.05 16.27 12.70
C HIS A 15 25.84 16.79 14.13
N GLY A 16 26.60 17.77 14.57
CA GLY A 16 26.51 18.40 15.90
C GLY A 16 27.66 19.38 16.14
N LEU A 17 27.59 20.10 17.25
CA LEU A 17 28.70 20.96 17.69
C LEU A 17 29.77 20.15 18.43
N PRO A 18 30.99 20.65 18.59
CA PRO A 18 32.05 19.97 19.31
C PRO A 18 31.66 19.61 20.72
N ALA A 19 32.19 18.49 21.22
CA ALA A 19 31.98 18.08 22.61
C ALA A 19 32.44 19.17 23.58
N ARG A 20 31.56 19.49 24.54
CA ARG A 20 31.81 20.51 25.55
C ARG A 20 32.59 19.89 26.72
N GLU A 21 33.67 20.53 27.10
CA GLU A 21 34.35 20.14 28.34
C GLU A 21 33.58 20.72 29.54
N VAL A 22 33.08 19.83 30.38
CA VAL A 22 32.31 20.18 31.56
C VAL A 22 32.93 19.47 32.77
N SER A 23 33.01 20.17 33.92
CA SER A 23 33.49 19.57 35.16
C SER A 23 32.70 18.30 35.52
N LYS A 24 33.37 17.33 36.14
CA LYS A 24 32.72 16.08 36.63
C LYS A 24 31.64 16.33 37.67
N ASP A 25 31.56 17.52 38.23
CA ASP A 25 30.54 17.94 39.18
C ASP A 25 29.19 18.29 38.54
N PHE A 26 29.11 18.18 37.22
CA PHE A 26 27.83 18.31 36.48
C PHE A 26 27.42 16.99 35.89
N LYS A 27 26.14 16.65 36.07
CA LYS A 27 25.48 15.63 35.25
C LYS A 27 24.95 16.31 33.99
N VAL A 28 25.48 15.92 32.84
CA VAL A 28 25.10 16.47 31.54
C VAL A 28 24.03 15.58 30.94
N LEU A 29 22.86 16.15 30.60
CA LEU A 29 21.86 15.47 29.76
C LEU A 29 22.27 15.64 28.29
N GLN A 30 21.96 14.63 27.48
CA GLN A 30 22.34 14.64 26.05
C GLN A 30 21.85 15.93 25.37
N PRO A 31 22.74 16.66 24.67
CA PRO A 31 22.39 17.89 23.99
C PRO A 31 21.39 17.61 22.85
N GLN A 32 20.43 18.49 22.68
CA GLN A 32 19.49 18.46 21.57
C GLN A 32 19.88 19.53 20.56
N ALA A 33 20.17 19.11 19.33
CA ALA A 33 20.52 20.00 18.23
C ALA A 33 19.28 20.38 17.41
N LYS A 34 19.05 21.68 17.23
CA LYS A 34 17.99 22.24 16.41
C LYS A 34 18.61 23.05 15.26
N ARG A 35 18.23 22.71 14.03
CA ARG A 35 18.64 23.43 12.82
C ARG A 35 17.54 24.35 12.36
N THR A 36 17.86 25.60 12.13
CA THR A 36 16.92 26.60 11.63
C THR A 36 17.51 27.20 10.35
N PRO A 37 17.03 26.79 9.15
CA PRO A 37 17.46 27.42 7.90
C PRO A 37 16.93 28.86 7.84
N ALA A 38 17.72 29.75 7.24
CA ALA A 38 17.28 31.10 6.98
C ALA A 38 16.23 31.12 5.85
N GLU A 39 15.18 31.89 6.02
CA GLU A 39 14.05 31.94 5.08
C GLU A 39 14.51 32.38 3.67
N GLY A 40 14.22 31.56 2.67
CA GLY A 40 14.57 31.80 1.26
C GLY A 40 16.04 31.54 0.89
N LYS A 41 16.86 30.99 1.78
CA LYS A 41 18.28 30.73 1.53
C LYS A 41 18.66 29.26 1.83
N LEU A 42 19.24 28.59 0.84
CA LEU A 42 19.54 27.16 0.93
C LEU A 42 20.77 26.84 1.79
N PHE A 43 21.74 27.76 1.86
CA PHE A 43 23.03 27.55 2.50
C PHE A 43 23.26 28.40 3.75
N ASP A 44 22.34 29.27 4.10
CA ASP A 44 22.40 30.08 5.32
C ASP A 44 21.50 29.45 6.39
N GLY A 45 21.99 29.35 7.61
CA GLY A 45 21.23 28.80 8.72
C GLY A 45 21.92 28.94 10.06
N THR A 46 21.25 28.49 11.08
CA THR A 46 21.73 28.40 12.45
C THR A 46 21.55 26.98 12.99
N LEU A 47 22.58 26.47 13.67
CA LEU A 47 22.55 25.24 14.45
C LEU A 47 22.63 25.62 15.92
N THR A 48 21.55 25.41 16.66
CA THR A 48 21.46 25.64 18.10
C THR A 48 21.50 24.30 18.82
N GLU A 49 22.32 24.18 19.84
CA GLU A 49 22.44 22.98 20.63
C GLU A 49 22.37 23.29 22.11
N ASP A 50 21.32 22.75 22.77
CA ASP A 50 21.03 22.96 24.19
C ASP A 50 21.54 21.79 25.01
N ALA A 51 22.42 22.02 25.97
CA ALA A 51 22.85 21.07 26.97
C ALA A 51 22.35 21.47 28.36
N VAL A 52 21.62 20.60 29.02
CA VAL A 52 21.17 20.81 30.40
C VAL A 52 22.26 20.29 31.33
N LEU A 53 22.79 21.20 32.16
CA LEU A 53 23.81 20.90 33.16
C LEU A 53 23.15 20.87 34.53
N ILE A 54 23.23 19.74 35.23
CA ILE A 54 22.71 19.58 36.60
C ILE A 54 23.91 19.54 37.53
N PRO A 55 24.12 20.55 38.38
CA PRO A 55 25.23 20.57 39.35
C PRO A 55 25.01 19.55 40.43
N THR A 56 26.06 18.83 40.81
CA THR A 56 26.07 17.87 41.93
C THR A 56 26.65 18.48 43.21
N GLN A 57 27.43 19.54 43.08
CA GLN A 57 28.03 20.25 44.22
C GLN A 57 27.96 21.78 44.00
N PRO A 58 27.83 22.55 45.10
CA PRO A 58 27.92 24.00 45.05
C PRO A 58 29.36 24.45 44.78
N GLY A 59 29.56 25.52 44.02
CA GLY A 59 30.86 26.04 43.68
C GLY A 59 30.80 27.02 42.49
N THR A 60 31.96 27.60 42.13
CA THR A 60 32.10 28.44 40.94
C THR A 60 32.75 27.63 39.84
N TYR A 61 32.10 27.52 38.70
CA TYR A 61 32.53 26.72 37.56
C TYR A 61 32.70 27.61 36.33
N THR A 62 33.73 27.33 35.53
CA THR A 62 33.96 27.99 34.26
C THR A 62 33.52 27.06 33.13
N LEU A 63 32.61 27.56 32.29
CA LEU A 63 32.07 26.86 31.10
C LEU A 63 32.71 27.45 29.84
N GLY A 64 33.25 26.60 28.97
CA GLY A 64 33.98 27.02 27.77
C GLY A 64 35.46 27.35 28.03
N PRO A 65 36.20 27.82 27.00
CA PRO A 65 35.72 28.12 25.65
C PRO A 65 35.46 26.86 24.80
N VAL A 66 34.57 26.98 23.80
CA VAL A 66 34.32 25.92 22.81
C VAL A 66 34.85 26.37 21.45
N SER A 67 35.67 25.57 20.82
CA SER A 67 36.33 25.88 19.53
C SER A 67 35.65 25.09 18.41
N TYR A 68 35.37 25.76 17.28
CA TYR A 68 34.85 25.14 16.07
C TYR A 68 35.73 25.51 14.88
N SER A 69 36.29 24.51 14.18
CA SER A 69 37.14 24.73 13.01
C SER A 69 36.37 24.36 11.73
N TYR A 70 36.42 25.23 10.75
CA TYR A 70 35.78 25.04 9.45
C TYR A 70 36.73 25.45 8.31
N PHE A 71 36.52 24.89 7.13
CA PHE A 71 37.26 25.28 5.94
C PHE A 71 36.55 26.46 5.25
N ASP A 72 37.27 27.56 5.06
CA ASP A 72 36.76 28.71 4.31
C ASP A 72 37.24 28.63 2.84
N PRO A 73 36.31 28.37 1.89
CA PRO A 73 36.65 28.25 0.48
C PRO A 73 37.13 29.58 -0.15
N ARG A 74 36.87 30.73 0.49
CA ARG A 74 37.32 32.04 -0.01
C ARG A 74 38.78 32.28 0.32
N SER A 75 39.20 31.93 1.51
CA SER A 75 40.62 32.04 1.93
C SER A 75 41.43 30.79 1.59
N GLY A 76 40.78 29.66 1.26
CA GLY A 76 41.43 28.37 0.99
C GLY A 76 42.11 27.76 2.23
N ALA A 77 41.73 28.18 3.43
CA ALA A 77 42.35 27.78 4.69
C ALA A 77 41.32 27.39 5.74
N TYR A 78 41.77 26.60 6.73
CA TYR A 78 40.93 26.32 7.91
C TYR A 78 40.95 27.53 8.85
N GLN A 79 39.76 27.91 9.29
CA GLN A 79 39.54 28.93 10.29
C GLN A 79 38.92 28.33 11.55
N THR A 80 39.29 28.86 12.72
CA THR A 80 38.78 28.41 14.00
C THR A 80 38.08 29.58 14.70
N VAL A 81 36.82 29.41 15.05
CA VAL A 81 36.07 30.34 15.89
C VAL A 81 35.96 29.77 17.30
N GLN A 82 35.96 30.63 18.29
CA GLN A 82 35.97 30.25 19.70
C GLN A 82 34.93 31.06 20.45
N THR A 83 34.21 30.43 21.41
CA THR A 83 33.34 31.15 22.33
C THR A 83 34.13 31.73 23.50
N GLU A 84 33.57 32.73 24.15
CA GLU A 84 34.09 33.20 25.43
C GLU A 84 33.80 32.18 26.54
N SER A 85 34.63 32.20 27.59
CA SER A 85 34.38 31.41 28.80
C SER A 85 33.40 32.14 29.72
N VAL A 86 32.43 31.40 30.29
CA VAL A 86 31.41 31.95 31.21
C VAL A 86 31.57 31.33 32.59
N SER A 87 31.64 32.17 33.61
CA SER A 87 31.72 31.72 35.01
C SER A 87 30.32 31.63 35.62
N VAL A 88 29.97 30.47 36.17
CA VAL A 88 28.64 30.20 36.78
C VAL A 88 28.88 29.80 38.23
N THR A 89 28.23 30.50 39.19
CA THR A 89 28.32 30.20 40.61
C THR A 89 27.02 29.49 41.06
N ILE A 90 27.19 28.32 41.62
CA ILE A 90 26.12 27.49 42.18
C ILE A 90 26.10 27.62 43.69
N THR A 91 25.03 28.17 44.24
CA THR A 91 24.83 28.33 45.68
C THR A 91 24.21 27.06 46.32
N PRO A 92 24.59 26.66 47.55
CA PRO A 92 23.97 25.52 48.22
C PRO A 92 22.49 25.75 48.47
N PRO A 93 21.63 24.71 48.38
CA PRO A 93 20.22 24.83 48.73
C PRO A 93 20.10 25.14 50.23
N GLY A 94 19.64 26.31 50.61
CA GLY A 94 19.43 26.73 51.99
C GLY A 94 20.03 28.08 52.41
N ALA A 95 20.86 28.74 51.62
CA ALA A 95 21.29 30.12 51.86
C ALA A 95 20.25 31.12 51.32
N VAL A 96 19.09 31.19 51.97
CA VAL A 96 18.17 32.33 51.80
C VAL A 96 18.63 33.40 52.76
N GLU A 97 19.25 34.45 52.31
CA GLU A 97 19.48 35.64 53.11
C GLU A 97 18.15 36.16 53.64
N PRO A 98 18.06 36.48 54.95
CA PRO A 98 16.86 37.08 55.53
C PRO A 98 16.85 38.59 55.23
N GLY A 99 16.20 38.99 54.17
CA GLY A 99 16.05 40.42 53.88
C GLY A 99 15.64 40.71 52.44
N ASN A 100 14.45 40.43 52.06
CA ASN A 100 13.54 41.30 51.34
C ASN A 100 12.29 40.54 50.85
N ARG A 101 11.33 40.38 51.77
CA ARG A 101 9.94 40.10 51.31
C ARG A 101 9.33 41.40 50.83
N PRO A 102 8.89 41.53 49.58
CA PRO A 102 7.95 42.60 49.25
C PRO A 102 6.61 42.26 49.93
N LEU A 103 6.25 43.15 50.83
CA LEU A 103 4.90 43.19 51.42
C LEU A 103 3.93 43.49 50.25
N PHE A 104 3.08 42.52 49.91
CA PHE A 104 1.93 42.78 49.04
C PHE A 104 0.90 43.57 49.82
N THR A 105 0.85 44.90 49.59
CA THR A 105 -0.26 45.79 49.97
C THR A 105 -1.24 45.78 48.78
N PRO A 106 -2.54 45.50 49.00
CA PRO A 106 -3.51 45.58 47.90
C PRO A 106 -3.73 47.04 47.54
N PRO A 107 -3.69 47.43 46.25
CA PRO A 107 -4.01 48.80 45.87
C PRO A 107 -5.51 49.03 45.92
N ALA A 108 -5.89 50.20 46.50
CA ALA A 108 -7.22 50.75 46.49
C ALA A 108 -7.69 51.11 45.05
N PRO A 109 -9.01 51.19 44.82
CA PRO A 109 -9.55 51.38 43.47
C PRO A 109 -9.39 52.84 43.02
N THR A 110 -8.66 53.05 41.93
CA THR A 110 -8.58 54.37 41.29
C THR A 110 -9.32 54.36 39.96
N SER A 111 -10.16 55.37 39.88
CA SER A 111 -11.05 55.83 38.81
C SER A 111 -10.53 55.72 37.37
N ALA A 112 -11.47 55.46 36.47
CA ALA A 112 -11.35 55.27 35.05
C ALA A 112 -10.76 56.42 34.25
N ALA A 113 -9.89 56.10 33.28
CA ALA A 113 -9.58 56.91 32.12
C ALA A 113 -9.90 56.11 30.83
N PRO A 114 -10.34 56.76 29.72
CA PRO A 114 -10.92 56.12 28.56
C PRO A 114 -9.89 55.34 27.72
N PRO A 115 -10.31 54.28 27.04
CA PRO A 115 -9.38 53.35 26.37
C PRO A 115 -8.89 53.86 25.01
N ALA A 116 -7.59 53.79 24.81
CA ALA A 116 -6.97 53.88 23.49
C ALA A 116 -7.26 52.61 22.65
N PRO A 117 -7.31 52.71 21.32
CA PRO A 117 -7.66 51.56 20.46
C PRO A 117 -6.58 50.48 20.52
N ARG A 118 -6.96 49.32 21.03
CA ARG A 118 -6.11 48.11 21.02
C ARG A 118 -6.15 47.47 19.64
N THR A 119 -5.04 47.52 18.94
CA THR A 119 -4.78 46.63 17.82
C THR A 119 -4.68 45.20 18.40
N THR A 120 -5.73 44.41 18.25
CA THR A 120 -5.73 42.99 18.62
C THR A 120 -4.89 42.25 17.61
N ALA A 121 -3.63 41.96 17.96
CA ALA A 121 -2.89 40.91 17.32
C ALA A 121 -3.65 39.58 17.63
N TYR A 122 -4.28 38.99 16.61
CA TYR A 122 -4.91 37.70 16.70
C TYR A 122 -3.79 36.65 16.84
N THR A 123 -3.49 36.27 18.06
CA THR A 123 -2.73 35.02 18.33
C THR A 123 -3.77 33.91 18.26
N PRO A 124 -3.64 32.93 17.35
CA PRO A 124 -4.51 31.77 17.36
C PRO A 124 -4.28 31.00 18.66
N GLN A 125 -5.14 31.22 19.62
CA GLN A 125 -5.18 30.43 20.83
C GLN A 125 -5.74 29.06 20.41
N LEU A 126 -4.88 28.03 20.33
CA LEU A 126 -5.37 26.65 20.25
C LEU A 126 -6.40 26.48 21.39
N PRO A 127 -7.58 25.89 21.11
CA PRO A 127 -8.53 25.59 22.17
C PRO A 127 -7.82 24.77 23.23
N ALA A 128 -7.89 25.23 24.47
CA ALA A 128 -7.36 24.47 25.61
C ALA A 128 -7.99 23.09 25.60
N PRO A 129 -7.21 22.01 25.84
CA PRO A 129 -7.77 20.66 25.95
C PRO A 129 -8.88 20.68 27.00
N PRO A 130 -10.02 19.99 26.76
CA PRO A 130 -11.08 19.92 27.74
C PRO A 130 -10.48 19.40 29.05
N ALA A 131 -10.75 20.11 30.16
CA ALA A 131 -10.26 19.71 31.46
C ALA A 131 -10.75 18.29 31.75
N ALA A 132 -9.82 17.37 32.04
CA ALA A 132 -10.17 16.00 32.41
C ALA A 132 -11.03 16.01 33.68
N PRO A 133 -12.12 15.24 33.73
CA PRO A 133 -12.96 15.17 34.93
C PRO A 133 -12.16 14.67 36.11
N ALA A 134 -12.53 15.14 37.30
CA ALA A 134 -11.85 14.81 38.56
C ALA A 134 -11.94 13.32 38.96
N ALA A 135 -12.91 12.60 38.39
CA ALA A 135 -13.11 11.16 38.60
C ALA A 135 -13.34 10.45 37.26
N ILE A 136 -12.91 9.17 37.20
CA ILE A 136 -13.20 8.34 36.03
C ILE A 136 -14.69 8.04 36.00
N PRO A 137 -15.41 8.24 34.87
CA PRO A 137 -16.77 7.76 34.73
C PRO A 137 -16.82 6.25 34.97
N ARG A 138 -17.74 5.80 35.78
CA ARG A 138 -17.92 4.36 36.09
C ARG A 138 -18.90 3.74 35.09
N ASP A 139 -18.62 3.87 33.80
CA ASP A 139 -19.48 3.34 32.73
C ASP A 139 -18.70 2.33 31.88
N PRO A 140 -18.57 1.07 32.35
CA PRO A 140 -18.03 0.01 31.52
C PRO A 140 -19.01 -0.29 30.39
N LEU A 141 -18.45 -0.53 29.19
CA LEU A 141 -19.26 -0.87 28.01
C LEU A 141 -19.82 -2.28 28.13
N SER A 142 -21.10 -2.44 27.76
CA SER A 142 -21.77 -3.74 27.73
C SER A 142 -21.55 -4.44 26.39
N GLY A 143 -21.50 -5.78 26.41
CA GLY A 143 -21.38 -6.60 25.22
C GLY A 143 -19.94 -6.91 24.82
N ALA A 144 -19.74 -7.41 23.62
CA ALA A 144 -18.46 -7.74 23.02
C ALA A 144 -18.30 -7.01 21.69
N GLY A 145 -17.09 -6.55 21.41
CA GLY A 145 -16.79 -5.86 20.17
C GLY A 145 -15.49 -6.38 19.57
N THR A 146 -15.57 -7.16 18.48
CA THR A 146 -14.38 -7.67 17.81
C THR A 146 -13.89 -6.69 16.74
N GLY A 147 -12.63 -6.29 16.84
CA GLY A 147 -11.95 -5.52 15.81
C GLY A 147 -11.19 -6.42 14.83
N LEU A 148 -10.78 -5.85 13.70
CA LEU A 148 -9.95 -6.54 12.71
C LEU A 148 -8.47 -6.40 13.08
N VAL A 149 -7.70 -7.46 12.85
CA VAL A 149 -6.24 -7.43 12.99
C VAL A 149 -5.62 -6.90 11.69
N PRO A 150 -4.70 -5.95 11.76
CA PRO A 150 -3.96 -5.51 10.60
C PRO A 150 -3.12 -6.63 9.97
N LEU A 151 -2.87 -6.52 8.68
CA LEU A 151 -1.90 -7.36 8.00
C LEU A 151 -0.49 -6.97 8.46
N SER A 152 0.44 -7.91 8.42
CA SER A 152 1.85 -7.55 8.57
C SER A 152 2.30 -6.67 7.40
N SER A 153 3.27 -5.80 7.65
CA SER A 153 3.84 -4.94 6.60
C SER A 153 4.31 -5.74 5.39
N LEU A 154 4.92 -6.91 5.60
CA LEU A 154 5.33 -7.80 4.50
C LEU A 154 4.13 -8.28 3.66
N ALA A 155 3.04 -8.70 4.31
CA ALA A 155 1.84 -9.15 3.61
C ALA A 155 1.21 -8.02 2.78
N LEU A 156 1.24 -6.78 3.28
CA LEU A 156 0.77 -5.61 2.56
C LEU A 156 1.65 -5.29 1.34
N TYR A 157 2.99 -5.30 1.52
CA TYR A 157 3.96 -5.06 0.43
C TYR A 157 3.90 -6.11 -0.68
N LEU A 158 3.59 -7.35 -0.37
CA LEU A 158 3.44 -8.42 -1.38
C LEU A 158 2.03 -8.43 -2.01
N GLY A 159 1.01 -8.17 -1.22
CA GLY A 159 -0.39 -8.25 -1.65
C GLY A 159 -0.79 -7.12 -2.60
N LEU A 160 -0.32 -5.89 -2.34
CA LEU A 160 -0.68 -4.73 -3.17
C LEU A 160 -0.18 -4.86 -4.61
N PRO A 161 1.10 -5.17 -4.90
CA PRO A 161 1.55 -5.44 -6.26
C PRO A 161 0.85 -6.65 -6.88
N ALA A 162 0.60 -7.71 -6.12
CA ALA A 162 -0.06 -8.91 -6.61
C ALA A 162 -1.46 -8.60 -7.18
N SER A 163 -2.18 -7.62 -6.61
CA SER A 163 -3.49 -7.17 -7.11
C SER A 163 -3.45 -6.63 -8.54
N VAL A 164 -2.30 -6.15 -9.01
CA VAL A 164 -2.10 -5.57 -10.36
C VAL A 164 -1.32 -6.52 -11.28
N LEU A 165 -0.41 -7.34 -10.74
CA LEU A 165 0.47 -8.21 -11.52
C LEU A 165 -0.29 -9.23 -12.39
N TRP A 166 -1.49 -9.65 -11.99
CA TRP A 166 -2.31 -10.56 -12.79
C TRP A 166 -2.77 -9.93 -14.13
N LEU A 167 -2.68 -8.61 -14.29
CA LEU A 167 -2.92 -7.96 -15.58
C LEU A 167 -1.90 -8.36 -16.65
N LEU A 168 -0.68 -8.76 -16.27
CA LEU A 168 0.35 -9.20 -17.21
C LEU A 168 -0.09 -10.45 -18.00
N PRO A 169 -0.50 -11.56 -17.36
CA PRO A 169 -1.01 -12.71 -18.11
C PRO A 169 -2.28 -12.37 -18.90
N ALA A 170 -3.18 -11.54 -18.37
CA ALA A 170 -4.36 -11.10 -19.11
C ALA A 170 -3.98 -10.31 -20.38
N TRP A 171 -3.00 -9.42 -20.27
CA TRP A 171 -2.47 -8.67 -21.42
C TRP A 171 -1.82 -9.61 -22.45
N LEU A 172 -1.00 -10.58 -22.01
CA LEU A 172 -0.38 -11.56 -22.91
C LEU A 172 -1.42 -12.42 -23.63
N VAL A 173 -2.48 -12.83 -22.95
CA VAL A 173 -3.60 -13.58 -23.55
C VAL A 173 -4.29 -12.72 -24.62
N LEU A 174 -4.56 -11.45 -24.33
CA LEU A 174 -5.16 -10.53 -25.31
C LEU A 174 -4.24 -10.29 -26.52
N ALA A 175 -2.94 -10.16 -26.28
CA ALA A 175 -1.94 -10.04 -27.33
C ALA A 175 -1.87 -11.32 -28.20
N ALA A 176 -1.93 -12.49 -27.59
CA ALA A 176 -1.96 -13.77 -28.30
C ALA A 176 -3.24 -13.92 -29.15
N LEU A 177 -4.41 -13.58 -28.57
CA LEU A 177 -5.69 -13.58 -29.30
C LEU A 177 -5.67 -12.60 -30.47
N ARG A 178 -5.12 -11.39 -30.29
CA ARG A 178 -4.97 -10.41 -31.36
C ARG A 178 -4.01 -10.93 -32.43
N SER A 179 -2.83 -11.41 -32.03
CA SER A 179 -1.83 -12.01 -32.93
C SER A 179 -2.44 -13.12 -33.79
N TRP A 180 -3.22 -14.02 -33.15
CA TRP A 180 -3.90 -15.09 -33.86
C TRP A 180 -4.99 -14.57 -34.81
N ARG A 181 -5.77 -13.54 -34.43
CA ARG A 181 -6.84 -12.95 -35.25
C ARG A 181 -6.31 -12.12 -36.42
N THR A 182 -5.22 -11.40 -36.23
CA THR A 182 -4.60 -10.52 -37.22
C THR A 182 -3.51 -11.21 -38.05
N ASP A 183 -3.34 -12.53 -37.86
CA ASP A 183 -2.37 -13.29 -38.64
C ASP A 183 -2.76 -13.31 -40.13
N PRO A 184 -1.93 -12.78 -41.03
CA PRO A 184 -2.22 -12.75 -42.45
C PRO A 184 -2.32 -14.14 -43.08
N LEU A 185 -1.74 -15.15 -42.44
CA LEU A 185 -1.79 -16.53 -42.91
C LEU A 185 -3.01 -17.30 -42.43
N ARG A 186 -3.84 -16.71 -41.59
CA ARG A 186 -5.02 -17.37 -41.02
C ARG A 186 -6.02 -17.79 -42.11
N SER A 187 -6.34 -16.89 -43.04
CA SER A 187 -7.28 -17.14 -44.16
C SER A 187 -6.78 -18.30 -45.03
N ARG A 188 -5.48 -18.40 -45.24
CA ARG A 188 -4.84 -19.48 -46.01
C ARG A 188 -4.89 -20.81 -45.30
N ARG A 189 -4.68 -20.84 -43.99
CA ARG A 189 -4.81 -22.07 -43.18
C ARG A 189 -6.26 -22.58 -43.14
N GLU A 190 -7.21 -21.65 -42.96
CA GLU A 190 -8.64 -22.00 -43.02
C GLU A 190 -9.05 -22.52 -44.40
N ALA A 191 -8.56 -21.87 -45.47
CA ALA A 191 -8.80 -22.33 -46.83
C ALA A 191 -8.22 -23.73 -47.07
N ARG A 192 -7.01 -24.00 -46.59
CA ARG A 192 -6.39 -25.35 -46.65
C ARG A 192 -7.23 -26.41 -45.93
N ALA A 193 -7.75 -26.10 -44.75
CA ALA A 193 -8.63 -27.00 -44.00
C ALA A 193 -9.95 -27.28 -44.77
N ARG A 194 -10.56 -26.25 -45.34
CA ARG A 194 -11.77 -26.41 -46.19
C ARG A 194 -11.49 -27.21 -47.44
N LEU A 195 -10.35 -27.02 -48.09
CA LEU A 195 -9.95 -27.81 -49.26
C LEU A 195 -9.83 -29.30 -48.95
N VAL A 196 -9.28 -29.68 -47.76
CA VAL A 196 -9.25 -31.08 -47.31
C VAL A 196 -10.67 -31.64 -47.22
N GLN A 197 -11.59 -30.89 -46.63
CA GLN A 197 -13.00 -31.29 -46.50
C GLN A 197 -13.70 -31.39 -47.86
N THR A 198 -13.46 -30.43 -48.74
CA THR A 198 -14.03 -30.40 -50.08
C THR A 198 -13.54 -31.54 -50.95
N LEU A 199 -12.25 -31.92 -50.89
CA LEU A 199 -11.73 -33.09 -51.58
C LEU A 199 -12.31 -34.40 -51.03
N ALA A 200 -12.50 -34.51 -49.70
CA ALA A 200 -13.15 -35.67 -49.11
C ALA A 200 -14.63 -35.79 -49.55
N PHE A 201 -15.33 -34.63 -49.64
CA PHE A 201 -16.72 -34.58 -50.13
C PHE A 201 -16.81 -34.98 -51.60
N LEU A 202 -15.93 -34.43 -52.47
CA LEU A 202 -15.88 -34.77 -53.88
C LEU A 202 -15.65 -36.24 -54.16
N ARG A 203 -14.90 -36.94 -53.30
CA ARG A 203 -14.66 -38.40 -53.38
C ARG A 203 -15.94 -39.23 -53.23
N GLY A 204 -16.85 -38.78 -52.37
CA GLY A 204 -18.10 -39.48 -52.09
C GLY A 204 -19.36 -38.94 -52.78
N ALA A 205 -19.27 -37.83 -53.52
CA ALA A 205 -20.41 -37.18 -54.13
C ALA A 205 -20.93 -37.93 -55.37
N THR A 206 -22.18 -38.38 -55.30
CA THR A 206 -22.86 -39.06 -56.44
C THR A 206 -23.69 -38.09 -57.26
N ASN A 207 -24.18 -36.96 -56.71
CA ASN A 207 -25.00 -35.98 -57.38
C ASN A 207 -24.16 -34.96 -58.17
N ALA A 208 -24.47 -34.76 -59.46
CA ALA A 208 -23.76 -33.86 -60.35
C ALA A 208 -23.82 -32.40 -59.90
N ALA A 209 -24.97 -31.92 -59.39
CA ALA A 209 -25.12 -30.54 -58.90
C ALA A 209 -24.25 -30.30 -57.64
N ALA A 210 -24.19 -31.29 -56.73
CA ALA A 210 -23.38 -31.22 -55.53
C ALA A 210 -21.87 -31.23 -55.87
N ARG A 211 -21.47 -32.02 -56.88
CA ARG A 211 -20.07 -32.02 -57.39
C ARG A 211 -19.71 -30.67 -57.98
N PHE A 212 -20.58 -30.07 -58.76
CA PHE A 212 -20.36 -28.77 -59.37
C PHE A 212 -20.15 -27.68 -58.30
N GLN A 213 -21.02 -27.61 -57.30
CA GLN A 213 -20.90 -26.67 -56.19
C GLN A 213 -19.60 -26.89 -55.37
N ALA A 214 -19.24 -28.13 -55.13
CA ALA A 214 -18.01 -28.47 -54.41
C ALA A 214 -16.76 -28.11 -55.20
N LEU A 215 -16.78 -28.28 -56.53
CA LEU A 215 -15.68 -27.89 -57.41
C LEU A 215 -15.51 -26.36 -57.48
N TYR A 216 -16.62 -25.62 -57.50
CA TYR A 216 -16.60 -24.16 -57.39
C TYR A 216 -16.06 -23.68 -56.05
N ALA A 217 -16.47 -24.33 -54.94
CA ALA A 217 -15.94 -24.07 -53.63
C ALA A 217 -14.43 -24.37 -53.54
N TRP A 218 -13.99 -25.48 -54.16
CA TRP A 218 -12.58 -25.84 -54.27
C TRP A 218 -11.76 -24.72 -54.96
N GLN A 219 -12.24 -24.20 -56.12
CA GLN A 219 -11.55 -23.10 -56.81
C GLN A 219 -11.43 -21.87 -55.92
N ARG A 220 -12.50 -21.46 -55.26
CA ARG A 220 -12.53 -20.29 -54.38
C ARG A 220 -11.53 -20.44 -53.19
N ASP A 221 -11.53 -21.60 -52.57
CA ASP A 221 -10.63 -21.86 -51.45
C ASP A 221 -9.18 -22.08 -51.89
N ALA A 222 -8.95 -22.65 -53.11
CA ALA A 222 -7.62 -22.74 -53.72
C ALA A 222 -7.07 -21.35 -54.07
N ALA A 223 -7.89 -20.44 -54.58
CA ALA A 223 -7.49 -19.04 -54.81
C ALA A 223 -7.09 -18.36 -53.50
N THR A 224 -7.85 -18.57 -52.42
CA THR A 224 -7.53 -18.04 -51.10
C THR A 224 -6.24 -18.62 -50.54
N LEU A 225 -6.01 -19.95 -50.70
CA LEU A 225 -4.80 -20.62 -50.27
C LEU A 225 -3.56 -20.07 -50.98
N LEU A 226 -3.66 -19.89 -52.30
CA LEU A 226 -2.57 -19.38 -53.12
C LEU A 226 -2.39 -17.87 -53.00
N GLY A 227 -3.34 -17.15 -52.35
CA GLY A 227 -3.29 -15.71 -52.12
C GLY A 227 -3.58 -14.88 -53.37
N ILE A 228 -4.40 -15.40 -54.24
CA ILE A 228 -4.82 -14.76 -55.47
C ILE A 228 -6.06 -13.92 -55.17
N ALA A 229 -6.04 -12.64 -55.61
CA ALA A 229 -7.13 -11.70 -55.31
C ALA A 229 -8.40 -11.95 -56.17
N HIS A 230 -8.32 -12.74 -57.20
CA HIS A 230 -9.43 -13.00 -58.11
C HIS A 230 -10.19 -14.27 -57.74
N ALA A 231 -11.51 -14.17 -57.78
CA ALA A 231 -12.40 -15.29 -57.52
C ALA A 231 -12.31 -16.42 -58.57
N ALA A 232 -11.88 -16.08 -59.79
CA ALA A 232 -11.62 -17.00 -60.90
C ALA A 232 -10.33 -16.62 -61.64
N PRO A 233 -9.15 -17.01 -61.14
CA PRO A 233 -7.89 -16.72 -61.80
C PRO A 233 -7.75 -17.52 -63.09
N ILE A 234 -7.17 -16.88 -64.12
CA ILE A 234 -6.82 -17.57 -65.35
C ILE A 234 -5.66 -18.54 -65.07
N PRO A 235 -5.65 -19.79 -65.62
CA PRO A 235 -4.59 -20.76 -65.37
C PRO A 235 -3.17 -20.25 -65.64
N ALA A 236 -3.02 -19.33 -66.63
CA ALA A 236 -1.75 -18.67 -66.91
C ALA A 236 -1.24 -17.79 -65.75
N MET A 237 -2.12 -17.22 -64.92
CA MET A 237 -1.70 -16.46 -63.70
C MET A 237 -1.18 -17.40 -62.61
N LEU A 238 -1.73 -18.60 -62.52
CA LEU A 238 -1.26 -19.62 -61.57
C LEU A 238 0.14 -20.12 -61.93
N ALA A 239 0.45 -20.25 -63.19
CA ALA A 239 1.77 -20.67 -63.67
C ALA A 239 2.86 -19.62 -63.43
N ASN A 240 2.49 -18.34 -63.36
CA ASN A 240 3.41 -17.20 -63.20
C ASN A 240 3.39 -16.54 -61.80
N LEU A 241 2.86 -17.22 -60.78
CA LEU A 241 2.86 -16.71 -59.42
C LEU A 241 4.30 -16.46 -58.90
N PRO A 242 4.61 -15.29 -58.32
CA PRO A 242 5.94 -15.02 -57.80
C PRO A 242 6.28 -16.00 -56.66
N LEU A 243 7.42 -16.67 -56.78
CA LEU A 243 7.95 -17.70 -55.86
C LEU A 243 8.14 -17.24 -54.42
N SER A 244 8.01 -15.94 -54.13
CA SER A 244 8.30 -15.35 -52.84
C SER A 244 7.21 -15.56 -51.74
N THR A 245 6.04 -16.09 -52.10
CA THR A 245 4.91 -16.14 -51.14
C THR A 245 4.80 -17.45 -50.37
N PHE A 246 5.26 -18.55 -50.92
CA PHE A 246 5.37 -19.88 -50.30
C PHE A 246 6.39 -20.63 -51.13
N ASP A 247 7.29 -21.37 -50.56
CA ASP A 247 8.21 -22.27 -51.27
C ASP A 247 7.44 -23.32 -52.12
N PRO A 248 6.74 -22.95 -53.19
CA PRO A 248 6.20 -23.90 -54.14
C PRO A 248 7.32 -24.16 -55.12
N ARG A 249 7.87 -25.37 -55.05
CA ARG A 249 8.71 -25.87 -56.11
C ARG A 249 7.99 -25.62 -57.42
N PRO A 250 8.70 -25.28 -58.52
CA PRO A 250 8.09 -25.03 -59.83
C PRO A 250 7.11 -26.11 -60.29
N SER A 251 7.38 -27.37 -59.90
CA SER A 251 6.51 -28.53 -60.11
C SER A 251 5.13 -28.44 -59.44
N THR A 252 5.02 -27.75 -58.29
CA THR A 252 3.75 -27.60 -57.56
C THR A 252 2.88 -26.50 -58.21
N GLN A 253 3.48 -25.45 -58.73
CA GLN A 253 2.75 -24.39 -59.47
C GLN A 253 2.11 -24.93 -60.74
N SER A 254 2.86 -25.69 -61.54
CA SER A 254 2.35 -26.32 -62.76
C SER A 254 1.22 -27.32 -62.42
N ALA A 255 1.32 -28.03 -61.31
CA ALA A 255 0.25 -28.94 -60.87
C ALA A 255 -1.05 -28.20 -60.53
N TRP A 256 -0.97 -27.08 -59.77
CA TRP A 256 -2.14 -26.26 -59.47
C TRP A 256 -2.76 -25.63 -60.75
N ALA A 257 -1.96 -25.17 -61.67
CA ALA A 257 -2.43 -24.61 -62.94
C ALA A 257 -3.17 -25.66 -63.79
N THR A 258 -2.64 -26.89 -63.86
CA THR A 258 -3.27 -27.98 -64.58
C THR A 258 -4.59 -28.40 -63.92
N LEU A 259 -4.60 -28.58 -62.59
CA LEU A 259 -5.81 -28.92 -61.83
C LEU A 259 -6.91 -27.89 -62.00
N TRP A 260 -6.50 -26.59 -62.02
CA TRP A 260 -7.45 -25.48 -62.23
C TRP A 260 -8.03 -25.50 -63.64
N ALA A 261 -7.19 -25.67 -64.65
CA ALA A 261 -7.66 -25.74 -66.02
C ALA A 261 -8.60 -26.92 -66.31
N GLU A 262 -8.37 -28.07 -65.65
CA GLU A 262 -9.25 -29.21 -65.70
C GLU A 262 -10.58 -28.97 -64.96
N ALA A 263 -10.56 -28.29 -63.81
CA ALA A 263 -11.75 -27.87 -63.10
C ALA A 263 -12.57 -26.84 -63.88
N ASP A 264 -11.94 -25.88 -64.54
CA ASP A 264 -12.59 -24.89 -65.42
C ASP A 264 -13.30 -25.55 -66.58
N ARG A 265 -12.71 -26.58 -67.21
CA ARG A 265 -13.35 -27.32 -68.29
C ARG A 265 -14.63 -28.02 -67.86
N VAL A 266 -14.71 -28.48 -66.61
CA VAL A 266 -15.91 -29.08 -66.02
C VAL A 266 -16.95 -28.03 -65.61
N LEU A 267 -16.50 -26.90 -65.08
CA LEU A 267 -17.40 -25.83 -64.57
C LEU A 267 -17.98 -24.96 -65.70
N TYR A 268 -17.18 -24.66 -66.71
CA TYR A 268 -17.51 -23.66 -67.75
C TYR A 268 -17.37 -24.19 -69.19
N GLY A 269 -16.81 -25.38 -69.37
CA GLY A 269 -16.59 -25.99 -70.66
C GLY A 269 -17.52 -27.17 -70.97
N PRO A 270 -17.28 -27.89 -72.05
CA PRO A 270 -18.10 -29.00 -72.54
C PRO A 270 -17.85 -30.32 -71.74
N ALA A 271 -16.84 -30.37 -70.86
CA ALA A 271 -16.51 -31.58 -70.13
C ALA A 271 -17.46 -31.81 -68.94
N ASN A 272 -18.05 -32.96 -68.85
CA ASN A 272 -19.02 -33.31 -67.76
C ASN A 272 -18.38 -34.06 -66.57
N THR A 273 -17.12 -34.48 -66.71
CA THR A 273 -16.43 -35.32 -65.67
C THR A 273 -14.98 -34.85 -65.50
N LEU A 274 -14.50 -34.92 -64.28
CA LEU A 274 -13.08 -34.74 -63.96
C LEU A 274 -12.28 -36.00 -64.38
N PRO A 275 -10.99 -35.90 -64.73
CA PRO A 275 -10.11 -37.04 -64.90
C PRO A 275 -10.10 -37.94 -63.64
N ASP A 276 -9.99 -39.25 -63.81
CA ASP A 276 -10.04 -40.24 -62.70
C ASP A 276 -8.95 -40.02 -61.65
N ASP A 277 -7.79 -39.51 -62.09
CA ASP A 277 -6.64 -39.22 -61.23
C ASP A 277 -6.67 -37.81 -60.59
N TRP A 278 -7.66 -36.95 -60.97
CA TRP A 278 -7.70 -35.55 -60.56
C TRP A 278 -7.71 -35.40 -59.05
N LEU A 279 -8.51 -36.18 -58.31
CA LEU A 279 -8.61 -36.12 -56.85
C LEU A 279 -7.29 -36.50 -56.19
N VAL A 280 -6.55 -37.47 -56.73
CA VAL A 280 -5.26 -37.88 -56.19
C VAL A 280 -4.21 -36.82 -56.40
N ARG A 281 -4.18 -36.22 -57.60
CA ARG A 281 -3.28 -35.11 -57.94
C ARG A 281 -3.62 -33.84 -57.10
N ALA A 282 -4.88 -33.53 -56.91
CA ALA A 282 -5.33 -32.39 -56.09
C ALA A 282 -4.94 -32.59 -54.62
N ALA A 283 -5.07 -33.81 -54.09
CA ALA A 283 -4.62 -34.10 -52.73
C ALA A 283 -3.09 -33.97 -52.57
N ALA A 284 -2.34 -34.51 -53.56
CA ALA A 284 -0.88 -34.41 -53.56
C ALA A 284 -0.40 -32.92 -53.68
N ALA A 285 -1.05 -32.11 -54.51
CA ALA A 285 -0.75 -30.70 -54.62
C ALA A 285 -1.04 -29.95 -53.32
N LEU A 286 -2.13 -30.31 -52.63
CA LEU A 286 -2.49 -29.71 -51.32
C LEU A 286 -1.51 -30.12 -50.21
N GLU A 287 -1.01 -31.35 -50.21
CA GLU A 287 0.02 -31.79 -49.25
C GLU A 287 1.36 -31.10 -49.52
N ALA A 288 1.73 -30.92 -50.77
CA ALA A 288 2.95 -30.18 -51.15
C ALA A 288 2.89 -28.71 -50.76
N THR A 289 1.67 -28.15 -50.65
CA THR A 289 1.46 -26.72 -50.29
C THR A 289 1.35 -26.60 -48.76
N ARG A 290 2.49 -26.38 -48.10
CA ARG A 290 2.53 -26.23 -46.61
C ARG A 290 2.32 -24.77 -46.24
N VAL A 291 1.32 -24.51 -45.38
CA VAL A 291 1.12 -23.20 -44.75
C VAL A 291 1.68 -23.25 -43.35
N PRO A 292 2.65 -22.39 -42.99
CA PRO A 292 3.21 -22.36 -41.65
C PRO A 292 2.12 -22.18 -40.59
N GLY A 293 2.24 -22.92 -39.49
CA GLY A 293 1.37 -22.77 -38.32
C GLY A 293 1.53 -21.37 -37.68
N TRP A 294 0.55 -21.00 -36.89
CA TRP A 294 0.70 -19.82 -36.04
C TRP A 294 1.87 -20.02 -35.06
N ARG A 295 2.76 -19.03 -34.98
CA ARG A 295 3.92 -19.08 -34.09
C ARG A 295 3.63 -18.25 -32.83
N PRO A 296 3.81 -18.80 -31.63
CA PRO A 296 3.62 -18.03 -30.37
C PRO A 296 4.49 -16.77 -30.30
N SER A 297 5.67 -16.77 -30.93
CA SER A 297 6.55 -15.58 -31.01
C SER A 297 5.90 -14.37 -31.68
N SER A 298 4.87 -14.57 -32.52
CA SER A 298 4.13 -13.47 -33.16
C SER A 298 3.34 -12.59 -32.17
N LEU A 299 3.08 -13.09 -30.95
CA LEU A 299 2.47 -12.29 -29.88
C LEU A 299 3.37 -11.13 -29.46
N PHE A 300 4.70 -11.29 -29.51
CA PHE A 300 5.67 -10.26 -29.11
C PHE A 300 5.89 -9.19 -30.17
N GLN A 301 5.24 -9.28 -31.32
CA GLN A 301 5.29 -8.21 -32.31
C GLN A 301 4.60 -6.93 -31.78
N PRO A 302 5.16 -5.73 -32.02
CA PRO A 302 4.58 -4.47 -31.52
C PRO A 302 3.09 -4.30 -31.85
N ARG A 303 2.67 -4.69 -33.04
CA ARG A 303 1.25 -4.66 -33.47
C ARG A 303 0.31 -5.53 -32.63
N SER A 304 0.84 -6.58 -32.02
CA SER A 304 0.07 -7.50 -31.17
C SER A 304 0.03 -7.03 -29.72
N LEU A 305 1.20 -6.61 -29.19
CA LEU A 305 1.35 -6.13 -27.82
C LEU A 305 0.74 -4.75 -27.60
N LEU A 306 0.87 -3.86 -28.57
CA LEU A 306 0.51 -2.45 -28.46
C LEU A 306 -0.55 -2.09 -29.50
N PRO A 307 -1.84 -2.35 -29.23
CA PRO A 307 -2.91 -2.18 -30.22
C PRO A 307 -3.10 -0.72 -30.69
N TRP A 308 -2.57 0.25 -29.94
CA TRP A 308 -2.63 1.68 -30.28
C TRP A 308 -1.52 2.15 -31.23
N PHE A 309 -0.47 1.34 -31.48
CA PHE A 309 0.59 1.66 -32.44
C PHE A 309 0.33 1.15 -33.86
N GLY A 310 -0.67 0.29 -34.07
CA GLY A 310 -1.09 -0.15 -35.40
C GLY A 310 -2.09 0.84 -35.96
N GLY A 311 -1.72 1.53 -37.05
CA GLY A 311 -2.65 2.39 -37.81
C GLY A 311 -3.96 1.64 -38.14
N SER A 312 -5.08 2.35 -38.20
CA SER A 312 -6.40 1.82 -38.48
C SER A 312 -6.43 1.08 -39.83
N GLU A 313 -6.30 -0.24 -39.78
CA GLU A 313 -6.78 -1.05 -40.89
C GLU A 313 -8.31 -0.95 -40.89
N THR A 314 -8.82 -0.07 -41.74
CA THR A 314 -10.24 0.04 -42.07
C THR A 314 -10.67 -1.23 -42.81
N GLY A 315 -10.94 -2.27 -42.07
CA GLY A 315 -11.55 -3.51 -42.53
C GLY A 315 -12.78 -3.79 -41.71
N THR A 316 -13.93 -3.37 -42.23
CA THR A 316 -15.25 -3.65 -41.67
C THR A 316 -15.51 -5.15 -41.57
N ARG A 317 -15.26 -5.73 -40.38
CA ARG A 317 -15.83 -7.02 -40.03
C ARG A 317 -16.30 -6.95 -38.59
N LYS A 318 -17.63 -6.89 -38.38
CA LYS A 318 -18.26 -7.02 -37.05
C LYS A 318 -17.89 -8.39 -36.45
N PRO A 319 -17.31 -8.46 -35.26
CA PRO A 319 -17.13 -9.73 -34.57
C PRO A 319 -18.32 -9.98 -33.67
N ASP A 320 -18.99 -11.07 -33.92
CA ASP A 320 -20.20 -11.52 -33.21
C ASP A 320 -19.90 -12.32 -31.91
N THR A 321 -18.76 -12.12 -31.28
CA THR A 321 -18.35 -12.86 -30.07
C THR A 321 -18.31 -12.00 -28.79
N GLY A 322 -19.08 -10.89 -28.77
CA GLY A 322 -19.07 -9.93 -27.66
C GLY A 322 -19.64 -10.41 -26.34
N LYS A 323 -20.50 -11.42 -26.33
CA LYS A 323 -21.28 -11.80 -25.13
C LYS A 323 -20.56 -12.75 -24.17
N ILE A 324 -19.77 -13.69 -24.66
CA ILE A 324 -19.19 -14.75 -23.81
C ILE A 324 -18.04 -14.22 -22.94
N VAL A 325 -17.17 -13.35 -23.47
CA VAL A 325 -16.02 -12.82 -22.74
C VAL A 325 -16.43 -11.79 -21.68
N THR A 326 -17.48 -11.00 -21.96
CA THR A 326 -18.00 -10.01 -21.00
C THR A 326 -18.62 -10.70 -19.79
N THR A 327 -19.36 -11.79 -20.02
CA THR A 327 -19.98 -12.57 -18.95
C THR A 327 -18.93 -13.29 -18.08
N ALA A 328 -17.88 -13.84 -18.68
CA ALA A 328 -16.77 -14.47 -17.93
C ALA A 328 -15.99 -13.47 -17.07
N VAL A 329 -15.70 -12.27 -17.58
CA VAL A 329 -15.00 -11.22 -16.83
C VAL A 329 -15.88 -10.68 -15.68
N VAL A 330 -17.17 -10.49 -15.92
CA VAL A 330 -18.12 -10.07 -14.87
C VAL A 330 -18.28 -11.16 -13.83
N LEU A 331 -18.31 -12.44 -14.21
CA LEU A 331 -18.38 -13.57 -13.27
C LEU A 331 -17.09 -13.70 -12.45
N ILE A 332 -15.92 -13.45 -13.03
CA ILE A 332 -14.63 -13.46 -12.31
C ILE A 332 -14.58 -12.27 -11.34
N LEU A 333 -15.04 -11.09 -11.73
CA LEU A 333 -15.15 -9.92 -10.85
C LEU A 333 -16.16 -10.15 -9.72
N LEU A 334 -17.30 -10.76 -10.00
CA LEU A 334 -18.30 -11.10 -8.98
C LEU A 334 -17.85 -12.26 -8.08
N ALA A 335 -17.08 -13.21 -8.57
CA ALA A 335 -16.48 -14.27 -7.77
C ALA A 335 -15.36 -13.75 -6.86
N GLY A 336 -14.59 -12.74 -7.31
CA GLY A 336 -13.58 -12.06 -6.49
C GLY A 336 -14.16 -11.20 -5.37
N ILE A 337 -15.39 -10.72 -5.52
CA ILE A 337 -16.11 -9.93 -4.49
C ILE A 337 -16.79 -10.84 -3.44
N ARG A 338 -16.89 -12.14 -3.67
CA ARG A 338 -17.33 -13.11 -2.67
C ARG A 338 -16.22 -13.49 -1.66
N TYR A 339 -15.49 -12.54 -1.13
CA TYR A 339 -15.02 -12.68 0.23
C TYR A 339 -16.23 -12.41 1.13
N PRO A 340 -16.57 -13.36 2.00
CA PRO A 340 -17.75 -13.21 2.83
C PRO A 340 -17.51 -12.12 3.87
N VAL A 341 -17.89 -10.89 3.54
CA VAL A 341 -18.13 -9.85 4.57
C VAL A 341 -19.20 -10.39 5.56
N SER A 342 -20.03 -11.33 5.13
CA SER A 342 -21.01 -12.02 5.98
C SER A 342 -20.43 -13.14 6.86
N ALA A 343 -19.21 -13.62 6.65
CA ALA A 343 -18.58 -14.60 7.54
C ALA A 343 -18.01 -13.96 8.82
N ILE A 344 -17.90 -12.63 8.87
CA ILE A 344 -17.47 -11.91 10.07
C ILE A 344 -18.68 -11.60 10.99
N ALA A 345 -19.89 -11.68 10.47
CA ALA A 345 -21.12 -11.45 11.23
C ALA A 345 -21.91 -12.74 11.57
N ALA A 346 -21.47 -13.89 11.07
CA ALA A 346 -22.11 -15.17 11.35
C ALA A 346 -21.31 -15.90 12.43
N ASP A 347 -21.94 -16.16 13.54
CA ASP A 347 -21.48 -16.89 14.71
C ASP A 347 -20.40 -16.20 15.57
N ALA A 348 -20.71 -15.01 16.09
CA ALA A 348 -20.40 -14.80 17.49
C ALA A 348 -21.20 -15.91 18.23
N PRO A 349 -20.53 -16.91 18.83
CA PRO A 349 -21.27 -17.84 19.67
C PRO A 349 -22.06 -16.97 20.63
N ARG A 350 -23.37 -17.25 20.77
CA ARG A 350 -24.18 -16.70 21.85
C ARG A 350 -23.53 -17.14 23.13
N THR A 351 -22.45 -16.46 23.51
CA THR A 351 -21.72 -16.67 24.75
C THR A 351 -22.64 -16.15 25.85
N LEU A 352 -23.38 -17.09 26.38
CA LEU A 352 -24.04 -16.97 27.63
C LEU A 352 -23.15 -16.13 28.58
N ASN A 353 -23.63 -14.92 28.93
CA ASN A 353 -23.28 -14.15 30.15
C ASN A 353 -21.80 -14.10 30.62
N TYR A 354 -20.85 -14.37 29.72
CA TYR A 354 -19.42 -14.33 30.08
C TYR A 354 -18.97 -12.93 30.53
N TYR A 355 -19.58 -11.89 29.98
CA TYR A 355 -19.32 -10.49 30.35
C TYR A 355 -20.19 -9.96 31.51
N ALA A 356 -21.22 -10.69 31.89
CA ALA A 356 -22.06 -10.27 33.01
C ALA A 356 -21.32 -10.34 34.35
N SER A 357 -20.42 -11.33 34.54
CA SER A 357 -19.66 -11.49 35.78
C SER A 357 -18.57 -10.41 35.96
N PRO A 358 -17.70 -10.10 34.96
CA PRO A 358 -16.72 -9.03 35.08
C PRO A 358 -17.36 -7.65 35.25
N LEU A 359 -18.47 -7.41 34.54
CA LEU A 359 -19.23 -6.16 34.62
C LEU A 359 -19.88 -6.00 36.02
N ALA A 360 -20.43 -7.08 36.57
CA ALA A 360 -21.00 -7.08 37.90
C ALA A 360 -19.94 -6.82 38.97
N ALA A 361 -18.75 -7.46 38.85
CA ALA A 361 -17.64 -7.22 39.76
C ALA A 361 -17.15 -5.76 39.71
N TYR A 362 -17.04 -5.19 38.48
CA TYR A 362 -16.66 -3.78 38.31
C TYR A 362 -17.68 -2.85 38.99
N ASN A 363 -18.99 -3.07 38.77
CA ASN A 363 -20.05 -2.25 39.33
C ASN A 363 -20.15 -2.39 40.85
N ALA A 364 -19.72 -3.53 41.40
CA ALA A 364 -19.59 -3.75 42.84
C ALA A 364 -18.34 -3.08 43.44
N GLY A 365 -17.44 -2.53 42.60
CA GLY A 365 -16.17 -1.94 43.05
C GLY A 365 -15.04 -2.96 43.21
N GLU A 366 -15.24 -4.21 42.82
CA GLU A 366 -14.25 -5.29 42.87
C GLU A 366 -13.33 -5.24 41.61
N PHE A 367 -12.55 -4.16 41.49
CA PHE A 367 -11.79 -3.88 40.29
C PHE A 367 -10.73 -4.92 39.95
N ALA A 368 -10.06 -5.50 40.95
CA ALA A 368 -9.08 -6.57 40.75
C ALA A 368 -9.73 -7.85 40.22
N THR A 369 -10.91 -8.22 40.71
CA THR A 369 -11.69 -9.37 40.22
C THR A 369 -12.14 -9.13 38.77
N ALA A 370 -12.62 -7.93 38.45
CA ALA A 370 -13.03 -7.54 37.12
C ALA A 370 -11.83 -7.53 36.12
N GLU A 371 -10.68 -7.01 36.55
CA GLU A 371 -9.43 -7.02 35.77
C GLU A 371 -9.04 -8.45 35.38
N GLN A 372 -8.95 -9.35 36.36
CA GLN A 372 -8.58 -10.74 36.11
C GLN A 372 -9.54 -11.42 35.13
N ALA A 373 -10.84 -11.18 35.30
CA ALA A 373 -11.86 -11.76 34.44
C ALA A 373 -11.75 -11.22 32.98
N TRP A 374 -11.51 -9.91 32.77
CA TRP A 374 -11.28 -9.37 31.44
C TRP A 374 -9.95 -9.81 30.82
N ARG A 375 -8.86 -9.96 31.60
CA ARG A 375 -7.61 -10.57 31.13
C ARG A 375 -7.85 -11.99 30.59
N ILE A 376 -8.62 -12.81 31.33
CA ILE A 376 -9.02 -14.15 30.87
C ILE A 376 -9.88 -14.09 29.61
N ALA A 377 -10.81 -13.12 29.52
CA ALA A 377 -11.60 -12.93 28.28
C ALA A 377 -10.70 -12.63 27.07
N LEU A 378 -9.72 -11.75 27.24
CA LEU A 378 -8.79 -11.35 26.19
C LEU A 378 -7.83 -12.46 25.75
N THR A 379 -7.56 -13.49 26.59
CA THR A 379 -6.81 -14.67 26.11
C THR A 379 -7.57 -15.47 25.06
N ARG A 380 -8.91 -15.41 25.05
CA ARG A 380 -9.79 -16.09 24.08
C ARG A 380 -10.10 -15.20 22.88
N THR A 381 -10.35 -13.92 23.12
CA THR A 381 -10.71 -12.92 22.12
C THR A 381 -9.85 -11.67 22.24
N PRO A 382 -8.58 -11.72 21.82
CA PRO A 382 -7.62 -10.63 22.03
C PRO A 382 -7.98 -9.35 21.25
N THR A 383 -8.88 -9.44 20.27
CA THR A 383 -9.34 -8.31 19.45
C THR A 383 -10.66 -7.71 19.94
N ASP A 384 -11.13 -8.12 21.13
CA ASP A 384 -12.31 -7.53 21.74
C ASP A 384 -11.97 -6.15 22.34
N TRP A 385 -12.29 -5.11 21.58
CA TRP A 385 -12.01 -3.72 21.98
C TRP A 385 -12.85 -3.29 23.20
N VAL A 386 -14.05 -3.87 23.40
CA VAL A 386 -14.89 -3.61 24.59
C VAL A 386 -14.24 -4.19 25.82
N ALA A 387 -13.77 -5.43 25.77
CA ALA A 387 -13.07 -6.05 26.89
C ALA A 387 -11.76 -5.31 27.22
N ARG A 388 -11.01 -4.84 26.21
CA ARG A 388 -9.80 -4.01 26.43
C ARG A 388 -10.13 -2.66 27.05
N HIS A 389 -11.19 -2.00 26.60
CA HIS A 389 -11.67 -0.75 27.18
C HIS A 389 -12.03 -0.94 28.67
N ASN A 390 -12.80 -1.97 28.97
CA ASN A 390 -13.23 -2.27 30.36
C ASN A 390 -12.07 -2.71 31.25
N LEU A 391 -11.11 -3.48 30.69
CA LEU A 391 -9.88 -3.80 31.40
C LEU A 391 -9.12 -2.51 31.78
N ALA A 392 -9.00 -1.60 30.82
CA ALA A 392 -8.33 -0.32 31.07
C ALA A 392 -9.05 0.51 32.16
N LEU A 393 -10.39 0.49 32.20
CA LEU A 393 -11.17 1.13 33.26
C LEU A 393 -10.84 0.49 34.63
N ALA A 394 -10.80 -0.85 34.71
CA ALA A 394 -10.48 -1.54 35.96
C ALA A 394 -9.07 -1.24 36.45
N LEU A 395 -8.08 -1.19 35.55
CA LEU A 395 -6.71 -0.79 35.84
C LEU A 395 -6.62 0.67 36.33
N ALA A 396 -7.32 1.58 35.66
CA ALA A 396 -7.34 2.98 36.03
C ALA A 396 -7.97 3.23 37.40
N GLN A 397 -9.02 2.49 37.77
CA GLN A 397 -9.63 2.54 39.10
C GLN A 397 -8.67 2.07 40.21
N GLN A 398 -7.72 1.20 39.89
CA GLN A 398 -6.66 0.73 40.77
C GLN A 398 -5.42 1.64 40.78
N GLY A 399 -5.42 2.71 39.97
CA GLY A 399 -4.29 3.62 39.84
C GLY A 399 -3.21 3.16 38.83
N HIS A 400 -3.40 2.04 38.13
CA HIS A 400 -2.47 1.51 37.12
C HIS A 400 -2.62 2.24 35.77
N TRP A 401 -2.49 3.56 35.80
CA TRP A 401 -2.71 4.44 34.66
C TRP A 401 -1.85 4.13 33.43
N PRO A 402 -0.54 3.82 33.57
CA PRO A 402 0.29 3.54 32.41
C PRO A 402 -0.18 2.33 31.61
N GLU A 403 -0.54 1.23 32.27
CA GLU A 403 -1.05 0.04 31.61
C GLU A 403 -2.46 0.28 31.06
N ALA A 404 -3.32 1.01 31.79
CA ALA A 404 -4.65 1.39 31.34
C ALA A 404 -4.58 2.18 30.01
N ALA A 405 -3.66 3.15 29.90
CA ALA A 405 -3.45 3.92 28.67
C ALA A 405 -3.02 3.03 27.50
N ALA A 406 -2.19 2.03 27.73
CA ALA A 406 -1.79 1.05 26.72
C ALA A 406 -2.98 0.18 26.25
N GLN A 407 -3.86 -0.24 27.16
CA GLN A 407 -5.06 -1.01 26.82
C GLN A 407 -6.09 -0.15 26.07
N TRP A 408 -6.28 1.13 26.45
CA TRP A 408 -7.12 2.05 25.66
C TRP A 408 -6.52 2.34 24.29
N THR A 409 -5.19 2.41 24.17
CA THR A 409 -4.53 2.52 22.85
C THR A 409 -4.91 1.34 21.96
N SER A 410 -4.85 0.13 22.50
CA SER A 410 -5.27 -1.06 21.75
C SER A 410 -6.76 -1.04 21.41
N ALA A 411 -7.63 -0.68 22.34
CA ALA A 411 -9.07 -0.55 22.09
C ALA A 411 -9.37 0.47 20.99
N PHE A 412 -8.68 1.62 21.01
CA PHE A 412 -8.78 2.65 19.98
C PHE A 412 -8.35 2.16 18.60
N LEU A 413 -7.22 1.46 18.51
CA LEU A 413 -6.74 0.92 17.22
C LEU A 413 -7.68 -0.14 16.63
N LEU A 414 -8.38 -0.89 17.48
CA LEU A 414 -9.38 -1.85 17.05
C LEU A 414 -10.70 -1.18 16.66
N ASN A 415 -11.13 -0.12 17.35
CA ASN A 415 -12.33 0.66 17.02
C ASN A 415 -12.15 2.16 17.29
N PRO A 416 -11.58 2.92 16.37
CA PRO A 416 -11.33 4.35 16.54
C PRO A 416 -12.59 5.22 16.47
N ARG A 417 -13.73 4.64 16.11
CA ARG A 417 -15.01 5.36 15.97
C ARG A 417 -15.70 5.58 17.30
N ASP A 418 -15.44 4.73 18.29
CA ASP A 418 -16.09 4.79 19.58
C ASP A 418 -15.69 6.04 20.36
N GLU A 419 -16.69 6.81 20.81
CA GLU A 419 -16.46 8.08 21.48
C GLU A 419 -15.93 7.87 22.92
N SER A 420 -16.45 6.86 23.62
CA SER A 420 -16.04 6.54 24.98
C SER A 420 -14.57 6.12 25.02
N VAL A 421 -14.15 5.26 24.06
CA VAL A 421 -12.75 4.83 23.93
C VAL A 421 -11.83 6.03 23.70
N ARG A 422 -12.20 6.95 22.78
CA ARG A 422 -11.37 8.13 22.49
C ARG A 422 -11.25 9.06 23.69
N TRP A 423 -12.35 9.28 24.38
CA TRP A 423 -12.35 10.13 25.57
C TRP A 423 -11.45 9.57 26.67
N HIS A 424 -11.58 8.27 26.98
CA HIS A 424 -10.75 7.62 27.98
C HIS A 424 -9.28 7.48 27.54
N LEU A 425 -9.01 7.36 26.25
CA LEU A 425 -7.64 7.37 25.72
C LEU A 425 -6.95 8.70 26.02
N ALA A 426 -7.62 9.83 25.79
CA ALA A 426 -7.07 11.15 26.08
C ALA A 426 -6.79 11.31 27.59
N LEU A 427 -7.75 10.94 28.43
CA LEU A 427 -7.59 10.91 29.88
C LEU A 427 -6.45 9.97 30.32
N GLY A 428 -6.37 8.79 29.71
CA GLY A 428 -5.34 7.80 29.99
C GLY A 428 -3.93 8.33 29.73
N TYR A 429 -3.70 8.99 28.60
CA TYR A 429 -2.41 9.60 28.26
C TYR A 429 -2.02 10.71 29.24
N GLU A 430 -2.97 11.57 29.60
CA GLU A 430 -2.75 12.63 30.59
C GLU A 430 -2.31 12.05 31.95
N ARG A 431 -3.03 11.04 32.44
CA ARG A 431 -2.79 10.45 33.76
C ARG A 431 -1.58 9.52 33.79
N ALA A 432 -1.29 8.83 32.69
CA ALA A 432 -0.11 7.97 32.56
C ALA A 432 1.20 8.77 32.46
N GLY A 433 1.11 10.07 32.10
CA GLY A 433 2.29 10.92 31.90
C GLY A 433 3.09 10.59 30.66
N TYR A 434 2.51 9.85 29.71
CA TYR A 434 3.13 9.58 28.41
C TYR A 434 2.08 9.62 27.28
N THR A 435 2.55 9.95 26.09
CA THR A 435 1.74 9.88 24.87
C THR A 435 2.57 9.19 23.79
N PRO A 436 2.08 8.09 23.20
CA PRO A 436 2.81 7.40 22.16
C PRO A 436 3.01 8.30 20.93
N PRO A 437 4.19 8.28 20.30
CA PRO A 437 4.46 9.07 19.10
C PRO A 437 3.42 8.80 18.00
N GLY A 438 2.91 9.86 17.37
CA GLY A 438 1.91 9.79 16.30
C GLY A 438 0.47 9.52 16.77
N LEU A 439 0.24 8.97 17.94
CA LEU A 439 -1.12 8.69 18.42
C LEU A 439 -1.72 9.83 19.24
N GLY A 440 -0.91 10.72 19.80
CA GLY A 440 -1.40 11.87 20.57
C GLY A 440 -2.33 12.78 19.77
N GLU A 441 -2.06 12.96 18.49
CA GLU A 441 -2.87 13.79 17.60
C GLU A 441 -4.26 13.20 17.33
N PHE A 442 -4.47 11.91 17.53
CA PHE A 442 -5.80 11.29 17.43
C PHE A 442 -6.70 11.60 18.62
N ALA A 443 -6.13 11.89 19.78
CA ALA A 443 -6.90 12.28 20.98
C ALA A 443 -7.58 13.64 20.77
N GLN A 444 -6.91 14.55 20.03
CA GLN A 444 -7.43 15.87 19.64
C GLN A 444 -7.40 16.02 18.11
N ALA A 445 -8.04 15.09 17.41
CA ALA A 445 -7.94 14.97 15.97
C ALA A 445 -8.39 16.23 15.22
N SER A 446 -7.52 16.74 14.35
CA SER A 446 -7.78 17.84 13.43
C SER A 446 -7.42 17.43 12.00
N GLY A 447 -8.10 18.04 11.02
CA GLY A 447 -7.77 17.85 9.61
C GLY A 447 -7.66 16.37 9.20
N PRO A 448 -6.49 15.90 8.74
CA PRO A 448 -6.34 14.54 8.20
C PRO A 448 -6.53 13.43 9.24
N HIS A 449 -6.27 13.67 10.53
CA HIS A 449 -6.53 12.68 11.60
C HIS A 449 -8.03 12.41 11.79
N LEU A 450 -8.91 13.38 11.47
CA LEU A 450 -10.35 13.15 11.44
C LEU A 450 -10.75 12.11 10.39
N VAL A 451 -10.07 12.13 9.23
CA VAL A 451 -10.30 11.13 8.19
C VAL A 451 -9.72 9.79 8.59
N ALA A 452 -8.48 9.77 9.11
CA ALA A 452 -7.82 8.52 9.50
C ALA A 452 -8.62 7.74 10.56
N ARG A 453 -9.21 8.43 11.55
CA ARG A 453 -10.03 7.78 12.61
C ARG A 453 -11.40 7.26 12.14
N LEU A 454 -11.80 7.50 10.88
CA LEU A 454 -13.04 6.92 10.34
C LEU A 454 -12.97 5.40 10.21
N ALA A 455 -11.78 4.83 10.21
CA ALA A 455 -11.59 3.39 10.13
C ALA A 455 -10.33 2.96 10.93
N SER A 456 -10.32 1.72 11.38
CA SER A 456 -9.17 1.10 12.01
C SER A 456 -8.02 0.90 11.02
N PRO A 457 -6.76 0.74 11.48
CA PRO A 457 -5.63 0.43 10.60
C PRO A 457 -5.90 -0.78 9.70
N ALA A 458 -6.52 -1.83 10.25
CA ALA A 458 -6.88 -3.02 9.49
C ALA A 458 -7.91 -2.72 8.38
N GLU A 459 -8.95 -1.93 8.69
CA GLU A 459 -9.97 -1.55 7.71
C GLU A 459 -9.38 -0.71 6.58
N TRP A 460 -8.44 0.21 6.90
CA TRP A 460 -7.72 0.98 5.89
C TRP A 460 -6.85 0.11 4.99
N GLN A 461 -6.17 -0.91 5.55
CA GLN A 461 -5.40 -1.87 4.76
C GLN A 461 -6.30 -2.68 3.83
N TRP A 462 -7.44 -3.16 4.31
CA TRP A 462 -8.42 -3.87 3.47
C TRP A 462 -9.00 -2.97 2.38
N LEU A 463 -9.29 -1.70 2.71
CA LEU A 463 -9.71 -0.71 1.70
C LEU A 463 -8.63 -0.48 0.65
N LEU A 464 -7.36 -0.40 1.05
CA LEU A 464 -6.22 -0.27 0.14
C LEU A 464 -6.12 -1.47 -0.81
N MET A 465 -6.25 -2.69 -0.28
CA MET A 465 -6.25 -3.91 -1.08
C MET A 465 -7.44 -3.97 -2.05
N ALA A 466 -8.63 -3.64 -1.57
CA ALA A 466 -9.85 -3.57 -2.40
C ALA A 466 -9.71 -2.51 -3.50
N ALA A 467 -9.18 -1.33 -3.19
CA ALA A 467 -8.93 -0.28 -4.16
C ALA A 467 -7.90 -0.71 -5.22
N GLY A 468 -6.88 -1.50 -4.85
CA GLY A 468 -5.94 -2.13 -5.78
C GLY A 468 -6.63 -3.07 -6.77
N VAL A 469 -7.56 -3.89 -6.31
CA VAL A 469 -8.38 -4.78 -7.17
C VAL A 469 -9.28 -3.96 -8.09
N VAL A 470 -9.92 -2.90 -7.58
CA VAL A 470 -10.78 -2.01 -8.39
C VAL A 470 -9.95 -1.28 -9.44
N LEU A 471 -8.73 -0.82 -9.09
CA LEU A 471 -7.78 -0.23 -10.04
C LEU A 471 -7.44 -1.22 -11.15
N ALA A 472 -7.08 -2.45 -10.79
CA ALA A 472 -6.77 -3.50 -11.76
C ALA A 472 -7.96 -3.80 -12.68
N ALA A 473 -9.18 -3.82 -12.15
CA ALA A 473 -10.39 -3.98 -12.95
C ALA A 473 -10.60 -2.82 -13.94
N GLY A 474 -10.41 -1.58 -13.50
CA GLY A 474 -10.47 -0.39 -14.37
C GLY A 474 -9.42 -0.43 -15.50
N LEU A 475 -8.18 -0.80 -15.17
CA LEU A 475 -7.10 -0.97 -16.14
C LEU A 475 -7.38 -2.11 -17.13
N LEU A 476 -7.94 -3.24 -16.65
CA LEU A 476 -8.36 -4.34 -17.52
C LEU A 476 -9.46 -3.90 -18.50
N LEU A 477 -10.43 -3.10 -18.05
CA LEU A 477 -11.47 -2.55 -18.95
C LEU A 477 -10.86 -1.65 -20.04
N LEU A 478 -9.87 -0.81 -19.68
CA LEU A 478 -9.14 0.00 -20.66
C LEU A 478 -8.36 -0.86 -21.65
N LEU A 479 -7.72 -1.91 -21.15
CA LEU A 479 -6.97 -2.86 -21.95
C LEU A 479 -7.89 -3.61 -22.92
N LEU A 480 -9.00 -4.18 -22.43
CA LEU A 480 -10.01 -4.85 -23.24
C LEU A 480 -10.56 -3.93 -24.34
N ARG A 481 -10.83 -2.67 -24.00
CA ARG A 481 -11.28 -1.67 -24.99
C ARG A 481 -10.23 -1.45 -26.07
N ALA A 482 -8.96 -1.30 -25.70
CA ALA A 482 -7.86 -1.09 -26.66
C ALA A 482 -7.73 -2.26 -27.63
N TYR A 483 -7.87 -3.49 -27.14
CA TYR A 483 -7.79 -4.69 -27.98
C TYR A 483 -9.05 -4.96 -28.82
N ARG A 484 -10.21 -4.48 -28.40
CA ARG A 484 -11.47 -4.65 -29.17
C ARG A 484 -11.66 -3.60 -30.25
N GLY A 485 -10.93 -2.48 -30.20
CA GLY A 485 -11.09 -1.37 -31.14
C GLY A 485 -12.48 -0.73 -31.09
N THR A 486 -13.25 -0.92 -30.00
CA THR A 486 -14.60 -0.37 -29.87
C THR A 486 -14.54 1.14 -29.66
N ALA A 487 -15.21 1.89 -30.54
CA ALA A 487 -15.31 3.35 -30.47
C ALA A 487 -16.23 3.86 -29.35
N SER A 488 -16.73 2.99 -28.47
CA SER A 488 -17.69 3.33 -27.42
C SER A 488 -17.09 4.30 -26.38
N GLY A 489 -17.47 5.57 -26.48
CA GLY A 489 -16.98 6.64 -25.60
C GLY A 489 -17.43 6.46 -24.14
N TRP A 490 -18.59 5.83 -23.88
CA TRP A 490 -19.09 5.60 -22.53
C TRP A 490 -18.21 4.61 -21.74
N MET A 491 -17.76 3.53 -22.40
CA MET A 491 -16.87 2.53 -21.77
C MET A 491 -15.54 3.14 -21.32
N ARG A 492 -14.97 4.07 -22.12
CA ARG A 492 -13.76 4.81 -21.73
C ARG A 492 -14.02 5.67 -20.49
N ARG A 493 -15.14 6.41 -20.50
CA ARG A 493 -15.50 7.27 -19.35
C ARG A 493 -15.72 6.45 -18.08
N ALA A 494 -16.45 5.36 -18.19
CA ALA A 494 -16.68 4.44 -17.08
C ALA A 494 -15.38 3.84 -16.52
N ALA A 495 -14.50 3.34 -17.39
CA ALA A 495 -13.20 2.80 -16.96
C ALA A 495 -12.31 3.87 -16.30
N LEU A 496 -12.26 5.08 -16.84
CA LEU A 496 -11.51 6.19 -16.24
C LEU A 496 -12.13 6.63 -14.90
N ALA A 497 -13.46 6.62 -14.77
CA ALA A 497 -14.11 6.90 -13.50
C ALA A 497 -13.76 5.85 -12.44
N VAL A 498 -13.78 4.55 -12.80
CA VAL A 498 -13.37 3.45 -11.90
C VAL A 498 -11.90 3.62 -11.46
N VAL A 499 -10.99 3.92 -12.39
CA VAL A 499 -9.58 4.19 -12.09
C VAL A 499 -9.43 5.41 -11.17
N GLY A 500 -10.18 6.49 -11.45
CA GLY A 500 -10.17 7.71 -10.62
C GLY A 500 -10.65 7.45 -9.20
N VAL A 501 -11.77 6.73 -9.03
CA VAL A 501 -12.30 6.34 -7.72
C VAL A 501 -11.29 5.47 -6.97
N ALA A 502 -10.73 4.45 -7.64
CA ALA A 502 -9.72 3.58 -7.04
C ALA A 502 -8.52 4.38 -6.54
N PHE A 503 -8.03 5.33 -7.34
CA PHE A 503 -6.91 6.20 -6.99
C PHE A 503 -7.21 7.06 -5.75
N VAL A 504 -8.40 7.67 -5.68
CA VAL A 504 -8.82 8.47 -4.51
C VAL A 504 -8.89 7.60 -3.25
N LEU A 505 -9.48 6.40 -3.35
CA LEU A 505 -9.56 5.45 -2.22
C LEU A 505 -8.17 4.99 -1.77
N MET A 506 -7.26 4.70 -2.72
CA MET A 506 -5.88 4.36 -2.39
C MET A 506 -5.16 5.50 -1.70
N LEU A 507 -5.30 6.73 -2.18
CA LEU A 507 -4.69 7.91 -1.58
C LEU A 507 -5.20 8.12 -0.15
N ALA A 508 -6.50 8.03 0.06
CA ALA A 508 -7.11 8.14 1.39
C ALA A 508 -6.59 7.04 2.34
N ALA A 509 -6.53 5.79 1.87
CA ALA A 509 -6.04 4.67 2.68
C ALA A 509 -4.54 4.81 3.01
N VAL A 510 -3.69 5.16 2.04
CA VAL A 510 -2.25 5.35 2.26
C VAL A 510 -2.00 6.51 3.22
N THR A 511 -2.68 7.64 3.04
CA THR A 511 -2.56 8.80 3.94
C THR A 511 -3.00 8.44 5.35
N SER A 512 -4.12 7.73 5.51
CA SER A 512 -4.60 7.30 6.83
C SER A 512 -3.63 6.33 7.51
N LEU A 513 -3.09 5.34 6.78
CA LEU A 513 -2.10 4.39 7.28
C LEU A 513 -0.78 5.09 7.66
N TYR A 514 -0.39 6.14 6.94
CA TYR A 514 0.78 6.94 7.29
C TYR A 514 0.65 7.57 8.69
N PHE A 515 -0.54 8.09 9.04
CA PHE A 515 -0.78 8.63 10.38
C PHE A 515 -0.82 7.57 11.48
N TYR A 516 -1.23 6.34 11.17
CA TYR A 516 -1.16 5.23 12.13
C TYR A 516 0.27 4.68 12.31
N GLY A 517 1.16 4.87 11.33
CA GLY A 517 2.55 4.45 11.40
C GLY A 517 2.72 2.97 11.76
N ASP A 518 3.65 2.67 12.65
CA ASP A 518 3.97 1.28 13.07
C ASP A 518 2.82 0.56 13.77
N THR A 519 1.83 1.29 14.28
CA THR A 519 0.64 0.68 14.88
C THR A 519 -0.25 -0.03 13.85
N ALA A 520 -0.01 0.18 12.55
CA ALA A 520 -0.67 -0.54 11.48
C ALA A 520 -0.08 -1.93 11.19
N ASP A 521 0.89 -2.43 11.97
CA ASP A 521 1.39 -3.82 11.87
C ASP A 521 0.70 -4.70 12.92
N SER A 522 0.32 -5.92 12.53
CA SER A 522 -0.30 -6.92 13.41
C SER A 522 0.54 -7.31 14.63
N ARG A 523 1.84 -7.03 14.59
CA ARG A 523 2.81 -7.34 15.63
C ARG A 523 3.17 -6.12 16.45
N ALA A 524 2.44 -5.02 16.31
CA ALA A 524 2.69 -3.81 17.07
C ALA A 524 2.46 -4.02 18.56
N ALA A 525 3.33 -3.45 19.38
CA ALA A 525 3.27 -3.47 20.83
C ALA A 525 3.71 -2.12 21.40
N ILE A 526 3.28 -1.84 22.62
CA ILE A 526 3.61 -0.63 23.36
C ILE A 526 4.22 -1.00 24.71
N ALA A 527 5.33 -0.36 25.08
CA ALA A 527 5.87 -0.43 26.41
C ALA A 527 5.05 0.49 27.33
N TRP A 528 4.36 -0.07 28.32
CA TRP A 528 3.46 0.70 29.17
C TRP A 528 4.17 1.42 30.33
N HIS A 529 5.41 1.04 30.63
CA HIS A 529 6.28 1.73 31.59
C HIS A 529 7.72 1.83 31.04
N GLN A 530 8.59 2.50 31.76
CA GLN A 530 10.00 2.59 31.40
C GLN A 530 10.68 1.24 31.63
N VAL A 531 11.31 0.67 30.59
CA VAL A 531 11.98 -0.63 30.62
C VAL A 531 13.40 -0.54 30.08
N LEU A 532 14.20 -1.56 30.37
CA LEU A 532 15.55 -1.69 29.83
C LEU A 532 15.51 -2.57 28.58
N LEU A 533 15.82 -1.97 27.46
CA LEU A 533 16.01 -2.68 26.20
C LEU A 533 17.38 -3.37 26.24
N ARG A 534 17.42 -4.70 26.12
CA ARG A 534 18.60 -5.53 26.29
C ARG A 534 19.06 -6.09 24.94
N SER A 535 20.37 -6.29 24.78
CA SER A 535 20.91 -6.90 23.57
C SER A 535 20.68 -8.42 23.48
N ILE A 536 20.51 -9.09 24.63
CA ILE A 536 20.23 -10.52 24.74
C ILE A 536 19.07 -10.78 25.71
N PRO A 537 18.27 -11.88 25.53
CA PRO A 537 17.09 -12.17 26.35
C PRO A 537 17.48 -12.84 27.69
N THR A 538 18.17 -12.10 28.55
CA THR A 538 18.57 -12.59 29.88
C THR A 538 18.64 -11.43 30.87
N GLU A 539 18.39 -11.71 32.13
CA GLU A 539 18.63 -10.80 33.24
C GLU A 539 20.02 -10.99 33.85
N ALA A 540 20.63 -12.17 33.61
CA ALA A 540 21.96 -12.46 34.10
C ALA A 540 22.97 -11.62 33.32
N ASP A 541 23.74 -10.86 34.10
CA ASP A 541 24.97 -10.24 33.78
C ASP A 541 25.11 -9.06 32.86
N THR A 542 25.88 -8.42 33.11
CA THR A 542 26.85 -7.38 33.34
C THR A 542 27.58 -6.84 32.08
N GLN A 543 27.71 -7.58 30.99
CA GLN A 543 28.37 -7.11 29.77
C GLN A 543 27.43 -6.79 28.61
N GLN A 544 26.13 -6.99 28.79
CA GLN A 544 25.16 -6.69 27.73
C GLN A 544 24.93 -5.18 27.59
N LYS A 545 24.80 -4.72 26.35
CA LYS A 545 24.32 -3.36 26.11
C LYS A 545 22.88 -3.24 26.51
N THR A 546 22.60 -2.27 27.38
CA THR A 546 21.24 -1.90 27.79
C THR A 546 21.00 -0.46 27.40
N SER A 547 19.78 -0.16 26.92
CA SER A 547 19.31 1.20 26.73
C SER A 547 17.95 1.38 27.37
N SER A 548 17.72 2.55 27.96
CA SER A 548 16.40 2.86 28.54
C SER A 548 15.38 3.08 27.43
N LEU A 549 14.26 2.36 27.52
CA LEU A 549 13.11 2.54 26.67
C LEU A 549 12.02 3.26 27.48
N PRO A 550 11.61 4.48 27.08
CA PRO A 550 10.60 5.23 27.82
C PRO A 550 9.21 4.60 27.68
N ALA A 551 8.36 4.86 28.68
CA ALA A 551 6.94 4.52 28.62
C ALA A 551 6.28 5.12 27.37
N GLY A 552 5.32 4.40 26.78
CA GLY A 552 4.65 4.82 25.54
C GLY A 552 5.41 4.53 24.25
N SER A 553 6.60 3.91 24.33
CA SER A 553 7.36 3.54 23.14
C SER A 553 6.63 2.48 22.33
N LEU A 554 6.39 2.77 21.05
CA LEU A 554 5.79 1.87 20.06
C LEU A 554 6.88 1.12 19.31
N ALA A 555 6.69 -0.17 19.11
CA ALA A 555 7.61 -1.01 18.33
C ALA A 555 6.87 -2.19 17.69
N VAL A 556 7.50 -2.82 16.70
CA VAL A 556 7.02 -4.07 16.11
C VAL A 556 7.78 -5.23 16.73
N VAL A 557 7.07 -6.25 17.20
CA VAL A 557 7.71 -7.46 17.73
C VAL A 557 8.21 -8.31 16.57
N ASP A 558 9.51 -8.53 16.53
CA ASP A 558 10.18 -9.34 15.50
C ASP A 558 10.27 -10.81 15.92
N LYS A 559 10.65 -11.10 17.19
CA LYS A 559 10.84 -12.44 17.73
C LYS A 559 10.34 -12.57 19.16
N THR A 560 9.99 -13.79 19.54
CA THR A 560 9.63 -14.14 20.92
C THR A 560 10.52 -15.31 21.37
N PHE A 561 10.98 -15.30 22.62
CA PHE A 561 11.81 -16.35 23.19
C PHE A 561 11.64 -16.44 24.71
N LEU A 562 11.09 -17.51 25.23
CA LEU A 562 10.99 -17.82 26.67
C LEU A 562 10.54 -16.64 27.56
N GLY A 563 9.42 -16.02 27.21
CA GLY A 563 8.89 -14.86 27.95
C GLY A 563 9.56 -13.53 27.62
N TRP A 564 10.51 -13.50 26.68
CA TRP A 564 11.13 -12.32 26.12
C TRP A 564 10.57 -12.02 24.73
N VAL A 565 10.49 -10.74 24.40
CA VAL A 565 10.12 -10.27 23.07
C VAL A 565 11.21 -9.34 22.53
N ARG A 566 11.57 -9.53 21.26
CA ARG A 566 12.48 -8.62 20.58
C ARG A 566 11.70 -7.54 19.87
N LEU A 567 11.90 -6.32 20.29
CA LEU A 567 11.33 -5.13 19.67
C LEU A 567 12.21 -4.65 18.52
N ALA A 568 11.60 -4.23 17.44
CA ALA A 568 12.23 -3.57 16.30
C ALA A 568 11.60 -2.19 16.13
N PHE A 569 12.45 -1.16 16.03
CA PHE A 569 12.05 0.23 15.88
C PHE A 569 12.34 0.74 14.46
N PRO A 570 11.66 1.81 13.98
CA PRO A 570 11.87 2.39 12.66
C PRO A 570 13.30 2.85 12.38
N ASN A 571 14.02 3.27 13.41
CA ASN A 571 15.42 3.70 13.33
C ASN A 571 16.42 2.53 13.16
N GLY A 572 15.92 1.28 13.02
CA GLY A 572 16.75 0.08 12.91
C GLY A 572 17.27 -0.46 14.25
N GLN A 573 17.00 0.20 15.37
CA GLN A 573 17.34 -0.31 16.69
C GLN A 573 16.51 -1.54 17.00
N THR A 574 17.13 -2.56 17.61
CA THR A 574 16.43 -3.76 18.11
C THR A 574 16.92 -4.11 19.49
N GLY A 575 16.06 -4.75 20.29
CA GLY A 575 16.45 -5.23 21.60
C GLY A 575 15.36 -6.05 22.27
N TRP A 576 15.71 -6.71 23.36
CA TRP A 576 14.84 -7.62 24.09
C TRP A 576 14.27 -6.97 25.34
N VAL A 577 12.98 -7.17 25.57
CA VAL A 577 12.26 -6.79 26.80
C VAL A 577 11.44 -7.97 27.30
N ARG A 578 11.02 -7.95 28.54
CA ARG A 578 10.07 -8.94 29.05
C ARG A 578 8.72 -8.79 28.38
N GLN A 579 8.02 -9.89 28.16
CA GLN A 579 6.68 -9.88 27.57
C GLN A 579 5.66 -9.17 28.48
N GLU A 580 5.86 -9.19 29.79
CA GLU A 580 5.03 -8.53 30.81
C GLU A 580 5.16 -6.99 30.77
N ASP A 581 6.27 -6.47 30.25
CA ASP A 581 6.55 -5.02 30.16
C ASP A 581 5.85 -4.35 28.99
N ILE A 582 5.20 -5.12 28.13
CA ILE A 582 4.53 -4.62 26.93
C ILE A 582 3.06 -5.02 26.87
N VAL A 583 2.29 -4.22 26.19
CA VAL A 583 0.93 -4.57 25.77
C VAL A 583 0.93 -4.78 24.25
N TRP A 584 0.50 -5.96 23.83
CA TRP A 584 0.26 -6.25 22.42
C TRP A 584 -0.99 -5.52 21.97
N LEU A 585 -0.91 -4.78 20.85
CA LEU A 585 -2.03 -3.97 20.41
C LEU A 585 -3.16 -4.78 19.76
N TYR A 586 -2.86 -6.00 19.27
CA TYR A 586 -3.82 -6.84 18.53
C TYR A 586 -3.85 -8.30 18.99
N ARG A 587 -3.04 -8.65 20.00
CA ARG A 587 -2.94 -10.03 20.52
C ARG A 587 -3.26 -10.10 21.99
#